data_c2b38337433e242a6c8ff2e9bdecac29
#
_entry.id   c2b38337433e242a6c8ff2e9bdecac29
#
_cell.length_a   1.000
_cell.length_b   1.000
_cell.length_c   1.000
_cell.angle_alpha   90.00
_cell.angle_beta   90.00
_cell.angle_gamma   90.00
#
_symmetry.space_group_name_H-M   'P 1'
#
loop_
_entity.id
_entity.type
_entity.pdbx_description
1 polymer ?
#
loop_
_entity_poly.entity_id
_entity_poly.type
_entity_poly.pdbx_seq_one_letter_code
_entity_poly.pdbx_strand_id
1 'polypeptide(L)'
;MITGKNYIGNQRSGKGNVTYKTFNPQINIENEPIYIEATLEEINEAVELASIAFKTLRHTSGKEKADFLNAIADEILALDNELISVYCSETGLPEGRAKGERGRTIFQLRSFADLVQDGSWVEATIDTSIPDREPIPKADIRKMNIPLGPVVV
;
A
#
# COMPACT_ATOMS: atom_id res chain seq x y z
N MET A 1 -2.46 18.80 -9.08
CA MET A 1 -1.22 19.25 -9.79
C MET A 1 -0.05 18.37 -9.33
N ILE A 2 0.66 17.75 -10.25
CA ILE A 2 1.86 16.92 -9.99
C ILE A 2 3.00 17.84 -9.57
N THR A 3 3.66 17.54 -8.46
CA THR A 3 4.77 18.35 -7.92
C THR A 3 6.14 17.70 -8.12
N GLY A 4 6.19 16.43 -8.53
CA GLY A 4 7.42 15.65 -8.68
C GLY A 4 8.18 15.38 -7.38
N LYS A 5 7.59 15.71 -6.22
CA LYS A 5 8.19 15.49 -4.90
C LYS A 5 7.78 14.13 -4.31
N ASN A 6 8.63 13.57 -3.48
CA ASN A 6 8.38 12.34 -2.74
C ASN A 6 7.37 12.57 -1.60
N TYR A 7 6.56 11.55 -1.30
CA TYR A 7 5.68 11.55 -0.14
C TYR A 7 6.35 10.76 0.99
N ILE A 8 6.68 11.45 2.10
CA ILE A 8 7.34 10.86 3.26
C ILE A 8 6.54 11.26 4.50
N GLY A 9 5.91 10.28 5.13
CA GLY A 9 4.92 10.55 6.16
C GLY A 9 3.80 11.45 5.63
N ASN A 10 3.53 12.57 6.30
CA ASN A 10 2.51 13.55 5.90
C ASN A 10 3.07 14.72 5.09
N GLN A 11 4.32 14.63 4.63
CA GLN A 11 5.05 15.73 4.01
C GLN A 11 5.44 15.41 2.57
N ARG A 12 5.54 16.46 1.76
CA ARG A 12 6.18 16.37 0.44
C ARG A 12 7.63 16.81 0.58
N SER A 13 8.56 15.93 0.22
CA SER A 13 10.01 16.18 0.29
C SER A 13 10.64 16.13 -1.11
N GLY A 14 11.67 16.90 -1.32
CA GLY A 14 12.43 16.96 -2.57
C GLY A 14 13.82 17.51 -2.29
N LYS A 15 14.59 16.80 -1.44
CA LYS A 15 15.93 17.20 -1.01
C LYS A 15 17.01 16.77 -2.00
N GLY A 16 16.68 15.82 -2.90
CA GLY A 16 17.63 15.29 -3.88
C GLY A 16 18.04 16.29 -4.95
N ASN A 17 19.23 16.11 -5.48
CA ASN A 17 19.80 16.93 -6.57
C ASN A 17 19.65 16.27 -7.95
N VAL A 18 19.29 14.98 -7.99
CA VAL A 18 19.05 14.25 -9.23
C VAL A 18 17.57 14.38 -9.59
N THR A 19 17.32 14.77 -10.83
CA THR A 19 15.96 14.94 -11.34
C THR A 19 15.79 14.20 -12.65
N TYR A 20 14.55 13.80 -12.93
CA TYR A 20 14.18 13.16 -14.20
C TYR A 20 12.79 13.59 -14.65
N LYS A 21 12.48 13.33 -15.90
CA LYS A 21 11.17 13.47 -16.49
C LYS A 21 10.67 12.12 -16.97
N THR A 22 9.38 11.91 -16.95
CA THR A 22 8.76 10.79 -17.64
C THR A 22 8.71 11.09 -19.15
N PHE A 23 8.51 10.04 -19.93
CA PHE A 23 8.53 10.13 -21.38
C PHE A 23 7.22 9.62 -21.95
N ASN A 24 6.67 10.34 -22.96
CA ASN A 24 5.50 9.88 -23.67
C ASN A 24 5.93 9.07 -24.91
N PRO A 25 5.78 7.74 -24.91
CA PRO A 25 6.27 6.89 -25.98
C PRO A 25 5.45 6.99 -27.27
N GLN A 26 4.22 7.52 -27.22
CA GLN A 26 3.39 7.66 -28.43
C GLN A 26 3.86 8.79 -29.33
N ILE A 27 4.30 9.88 -28.75
CA ILE A 27 4.72 11.09 -29.48
C ILE A 27 6.22 11.38 -29.37
N ASN A 28 6.95 10.53 -28.65
CA ASN A 28 8.41 10.60 -28.48
C ASN A 28 8.88 11.94 -27.85
N ILE A 29 8.18 12.42 -26.82
CA ILE A 29 8.47 13.69 -26.13
C ILE A 29 8.48 13.47 -24.61
N GLU A 30 9.37 14.18 -23.90
CA GLU A 30 9.35 14.24 -22.45
C GLU A 30 8.08 14.91 -21.94
N ASN A 31 7.51 14.37 -20.86
CA ASN A 31 6.41 15.01 -20.15
C ASN A 31 6.90 16.23 -19.36
N GLU A 32 6.01 17.21 -19.12
CA GLU A 32 6.34 18.47 -18.43
C GLU A 32 6.82 18.28 -16.98
N PRO A 33 6.20 17.41 -16.13
CA PRO A 33 6.58 17.32 -14.73
C PRO A 33 8.03 16.86 -14.54
N ILE A 34 8.75 17.55 -13.65
CA ILE A 34 10.10 17.16 -13.21
C ILE A 34 9.97 16.42 -11.87
N TYR A 35 10.51 15.22 -11.80
CA TYR A 35 10.55 14.39 -10.60
C TYR A 35 11.92 14.49 -9.93
N ILE A 36 11.94 14.38 -8.61
CA ILE A 36 13.16 14.48 -7.80
C ILE A 36 13.43 13.10 -7.19
N GLU A 37 14.63 12.55 -7.42
CA GLU A 37 15.06 11.34 -6.75
C GLU A 37 15.22 11.57 -5.25
N ALA A 38 14.79 10.60 -4.46
CA ALA A 38 14.95 10.67 -3.01
C ALA A 38 16.43 10.51 -2.62
N THR A 39 16.86 11.25 -1.62
CA THR A 39 18.16 11.01 -0.98
C THR A 39 18.11 9.76 -0.10
N LEU A 40 19.27 9.23 0.29
CA LEU A 40 19.36 8.10 1.21
C LEU A 40 18.73 8.45 2.58
N GLU A 41 18.88 9.69 3.03
CA GLU A 41 18.27 10.18 4.26
C GLU A 41 16.74 10.19 4.16
N GLU A 42 16.17 10.61 3.03
CA GLU A 42 14.73 10.58 2.79
C GLU A 42 14.19 9.15 2.75
N ILE A 43 14.93 8.21 2.14
CA ILE A 43 14.57 6.79 2.11
C ILE A 43 14.56 6.21 3.54
N ASN A 44 15.61 6.47 4.32
CA ASN A 44 15.71 6.01 5.70
C ASN A 44 14.60 6.61 6.59
N GLU A 45 14.30 7.90 6.42
CA GLU A 45 13.21 8.57 7.11
C GLU A 45 11.85 7.92 6.79
N ALA A 46 11.60 7.59 5.52
CA ALA A 46 10.36 6.92 5.10
C ALA A 46 10.20 5.53 5.76
N VAL A 47 11.27 4.74 5.80
CA VAL A 47 11.30 3.41 6.44
C VAL A 47 11.09 3.51 7.94
N GLU A 48 11.74 4.48 8.60
CA GLU A 48 11.57 4.72 10.04
C GLU A 48 10.13 5.12 10.38
N LEU A 49 9.57 6.08 9.65
CA LEU A 49 8.18 6.52 9.83
C LEU A 49 7.18 5.38 9.61
N ALA A 50 7.40 4.53 8.59
CA ALA A 50 6.59 3.35 8.37
C ALA A 50 6.66 2.37 9.55
N SER A 51 7.86 2.16 10.11
CA SER A 51 8.07 1.29 11.28
C SER A 51 7.41 1.85 12.55
N ILE A 52 7.41 3.17 12.73
CA ILE A 52 6.71 3.84 13.82
C ILE A 52 5.19 3.70 13.64
N ALA A 53 4.68 4.00 12.45
CA ALA A 53 3.26 3.89 12.14
C ALA A 53 2.72 2.46 12.33
N PHE A 54 3.50 1.45 12.00
CA PHE A 54 3.14 0.05 12.21
C PHE A 54 2.83 -0.28 13.67
N LYS A 55 3.54 0.32 14.64
CA LYS A 55 3.30 0.09 16.07
C LYS A 55 1.86 0.43 16.49
N THR A 56 1.26 1.43 15.86
CA THR A 56 -0.13 1.81 16.09
C THR A 56 -1.08 1.03 15.18
N LEU A 57 -0.79 0.98 13.87
CA LEU A 57 -1.66 0.37 12.87
C LEU A 57 -1.91 -1.13 13.14
N ARG A 58 -0.94 -1.86 13.66
CA ARG A 58 -1.11 -3.28 14.00
C ARG A 58 -2.22 -3.54 15.04
N HIS A 59 -2.56 -2.56 15.86
CA HIS A 59 -3.55 -2.66 16.92
C HIS A 59 -4.91 -2.05 16.57
N THR A 60 -5.05 -1.42 15.40
CA THR A 60 -6.35 -0.91 14.92
C THR A 60 -7.28 -2.07 14.58
N SER A 61 -8.58 -1.84 14.70
CA SER A 61 -9.59 -2.83 14.37
C SER A 61 -9.62 -3.16 12.88
N GLY A 62 -10.20 -4.31 12.53
CA GLY A 62 -10.46 -4.67 11.13
C GLY A 62 -11.33 -3.64 10.42
N LYS A 63 -12.33 -3.09 11.14
CA LYS A 63 -13.21 -2.03 10.61
C LYS A 63 -12.42 -0.77 10.25
N GLU A 64 -11.58 -0.26 11.14
CA GLU A 64 -10.76 0.94 10.87
C GLU A 64 -9.81 0.73 9.68
N LYS A 65 -9.22 -0.45 9.55
CA LYS A 65 -8.40 -0.81 8.38
C LYS A 65 -9.22 -0.86 7.10
N ALA A 66 -10.43 -1.42 7.15
CA ALA A 66 -11.34 -1.47 6.02
C ALA A 66 -11.78 -0.07 5.58
N ASP A 67 -12.16 0.78 6.53
CA ASP A 67 -12.54 2.17 6.27
C ASP A 67 -11.38 2.93 5.59
N PHE A 68 -10.13 2.70 6.04
CA PHE A 68 -8.95 3.31 5.45
C PHE A 68 -8.71 2.84 4.00
N LEU A 69 -8.79 1.53 3.73
CA LEU A 69 -8.62 0.99 2.36
C LEU A 69 -9.73 1.48 1.42
N ASN A 70 -10.97 1.56 1.89
CA ASN A 70 -12.09 2.09 1.12
C ASN A 70 -11.89 3.58 0.82
N ALA A 71 -11.43 4.38 1.79
CA ALA A 71 -11.13 5.80 1.58
C ALA A 71 -10.02 6.00 0.51
N ILE A 72 -8.97 5.17 0.52
CA ILE A 72 -7.95 5.19 -0.54
C ILE A 72 -8.57 4.90 -1.91
N ALA A 73 -9.47 3.90 -1.99
CA ALA A 73 -10.15 3.57 -3.23
C ALA A 73 -11.01 4.74 -3.77
N ASP A 74 -11.71 5.43 -2.87
CA ASP A 74 -12.55 6.58 -3.21
C ASP A 74 -11.71 7.78 -3.67
N GLU A 75 -10.59 8.06 -3.01
CA GLU A 75 -9.66 9.12 -3.41
C GLU A 75 -9.02 8.84 -4.80
N ILE A 76 -8.66 7.59 -5.10
CA ILE A 76 -8.18 7.20 -6.44
C ILE A 76 -9.27 7.43 -7.49
N LEU A 77 -10.53 7.11 -7.18
CA LEU A 77 -11.65 7.37 -8.09
C LEU A 77 -11.87 8.86 -8.30
N ALA A 78 -11.72 9.67 -7.25
CA ALA A 78 -11.91 11.12 -7.30
C ALA A 78 -10.90 11.84 -8.20
N LEU A 79 -9.72 11.24 -8.46
CA LEU A 79 -8.76 11.78 -9.43
C LEU A 79 -9.27 11.71 -10.89
N ASP A 80 -10.28 10.90 -11.17
CA ASP A 80 -10.97 10.73 -12.44
C ASP A 80 -10.07 10.86 -13.68
N ASN A 81 -10.34 11.84 -14.54
CA ASN A 81 -9.64 12.04 -15.81
C ASN A 81 -8.18 12.51 -15.62
N GLU A 82 -7.84 13.17 -14.51
CA GLU A 82 -6.45 13.58 -14.24
C GLU A 82 -5.53 12.36 -14.17
N LEU A 83 -5.92 11.34 -13.41
CA LEU A 83 -5.16 10.08 -13.29
C LEU A 83 -5.05 9.36 -14.64
N ILE A 84 -6.15 9.25 -15.37
CA ILE A 84 -6.20 8.55 -16.66
C ILE A 84 -5.30 9.23 -17.69
N SER A 85 -5.35 10.56 -17.77
CA SER A 85 -4.53 11.34 -18.70
C SER A 85 -3.04 11.17 -18.43
N VAL A 86 -2.62 11.25 -17.16
CA VAL A 86 -1.22 11.05 -16.77
C VAL A 86 -0.77 9.63 -17.09
N TYR A 87 -1.57 8.62 -16.73
CA TYR A 87 -1.26 7.23 -17.06
C TYR A 87 -1.03 7.03 -18.56
N CYS A 88 -1.94 7.54 -19.40
CA CYS A 88 -1.81 7.43 -20.85
C CYS A 88 -0.57 8.15 -21.39
N SER A 89 -0.24 9.33 -20.86
CA SER A 89 0.91 10.09 -21.33
C SER A 89 2.24 9.45 -20.91
N GLU A 90 2.31 8.75 -19.79
CA GLU A 90 3.55 8.12 -19.30
C GLU A 90 3.75 6.71 -19.85
N THR A 91 2.67 6.00 -20.16
CA THR A 91 2.75 4.60 -20.63
C THR A 91 2.57 4.43 -22.13
N GLY A 92 1.95 5.41 -22.80
CA GLY A 92 1.50 5.28 -24.18
C GLY A 92 0.32 4.32 -24.37
N LEU A 93 -0.28 3.80 -23.30
CA LEU A 93 -1.40 2.87 -23.37
C LEU A 93 -2.74 3.62 -23.59
N PRO A 94 -3.72 2.98 -24.21
CA PRO A 94 -5.02 3.60 -24.48
C PRO A 94 -5.83 3.79 -23.20
N GLU A 95 -6.73 4.76 -23.20
CA GLU A 95 -7.59 5.14 -22.08
C GLU A 95 -8.39 3.96 -21.51
N GLY A 96 -8.89 3.06 -22.37
CA GLY A 96 -9.59 1.86 -21.93
C GLY A 96 -8.74 0.96 -21.06
N ARG A 97 -7.42 0.86 -21.33
CA ARG A 97 -6.47 0.11 -20.50
C ARG A 97 -6.26 0.82 -19.15
N ALA A 98 -6.06 2.12 -19.15
CA ALA A 98 -5.91 2.92 -17.92
C ALA A 98 -7.12 2.77 -16.99
N LYS A 99 -8.33 2.87 -17.55
CA LYS A 99 -9.58 2.64 -16.80
C LYS A 99 -9.69 1.22 -16.23
N GLY A 100 -9.27 0.22 -17.00
CA GLY A 100 -9.23 -1.18 -16.56
C GLY A 100 -8.27 -1.39 -15.39
N GLU A 101 -7.05 -0.84 -15.43
CA GLU A 101 -6.07 -0.95 -14.35
C GLU A 101 -6.53 -0.19 -13.09
N ARG A 102 -7.12 1.00 -13.25
CA ARG A 102 -7.74 1.70 -12.12
C ARG A 102 -8.84 0.86 -11.48
N GLY A 103 -9.73 0.28 -12.30
CA GLY A 103 -10.81 -0.58 -11.81
C GLY A 103 -10.28 -1.79 -11.05
N ARG A 104 -9.21 -2.42 -11.53
CA ARG A 104 -8.54 -3.52 -10.86
C ARG A 104 -7.94 -3.10 -9.50
N THR A 105 -7.27 -1.96 -9.44
CA THR A 105 -6.71 -1.42 -8.19
C THR A 105 -7.81 -1.16 -7.16
N ILE A 106 -8.91 -0.53 -7.55
CA ILE A 106 -10.07 -0.29 -6.69
C ILE A 106 -10.68 -1.60 -6.19
N PHE A 107 -10.85 -2.56 -7.08
CA PHE A 107 -11.38 -3.89 -6.70
C PHE A 107 -10.48 -4.56 -5.66
N GLN A 108 -9.16 -4.53 -5.84
CA GLN A 108 -8.21 -5.11 -4.88
C GLN A 108 -8.31 -4.43 -3.50
N LEU A 109 -8.32 -3.10 -3.45
CA LEU A 109 -8.43 -2.35 -2.21
C LEU A 109 -9.71 -2.71 -1.45
N ARG A 110 -10.85 -2.77 -2.13
CA ARG A 110 -12.13 -3.12 -1.52
C ARG A 110 -12.20 -4.58 -1.08
N SER A 111 -11.66 -5.50 -1.89
CA SER A 111 -11.58 -6.92 -1.52
C SER A 111 -10.73 -7.15 -0.26
N PHE A 112 -9.61 -6.43 -0.13
CA PHE A 112 -8.81 -6.48 1.09
C PHE A 112 -9.47 -5.77 2.27
N ALA A 113 -10.26 -4.72 2.03
CA ALA A 113 -11.07 -4.09 3.07
C ALA A 113 -12.07 -5.10 3.65
N ASP A 114 -12.78 -5.83 2.80
CA ASP A 114 -13.72 -6.87 3.23
C ASP A 114 -13.00 -7.97 4.03
N LEU A 115 -11.85 -8.44 3.55
CA LEU A 115 -11.05 -9.48 4.20
C LEU A 115 -10.58 -9.07 5.60
N VAL A 116 -10.04 -7.84 5.76
CA VAL A 116 -9.56 -7.39 7.08
C VAL A 116 -10.69 -7.11 8.04
N GLN A 117 -11.87 -6.72 7.55
CA GLN A 117 -13.06 -6.51 8.34
C GLN A 117 -13.65 -7.84 8.82
N ASP A 118 -13.71 -8.86 7.97
CA ASP A 118 -14.16 -10.21 8.31
C ASP A 118 -13.25 -10.86 9.37
N GLY A 119 -11.95 -10.65 9.29
CA GLY A 119 -10.97 -11.16 10.25
C GLY A 119 -10.58 -12.63 10.07
N SER A 120 -11.10 -13.34 9.09
CA SER A 120 -10.79 -14.76 8.81
C SER A 120 -9.30 -14.99 8.51
N TRP A 121 -8.60 -13.97 8.00
CA TRP A 121 -7.16 -14.01 7.73
C TRP A 121 -6.30 -14.34 8.96
N VAL A 122 -6.83 -14.11 10.18
CA VAL A 122 -6.13 -14.41 11.44
C VAL A 122 -5.91 -15.93 11.61
N GLU A 123 -6.79 -16.78 11.06
CA GLU A 123 -6.69 -18.25 11.11
C GLU A 123 -6.35 -18.77 12.51
N ALA A 124 -7.04 -18.23 13.53
CA ALA A 124 -6.79 -18.60 14.92
C ALA A 124 -7.08 -20.10 15.16
N THR A 125 -6.10 -20.80 15.68
CA THR A 125 -6.21 -22.23 16.05
C THR A 125 -5.89 -22.42 17.51
N ILE A 126 -6.73 -23.17 18.22
CA ILE A 126 -6.53 -23.56 19.61
C ILE A 126 -6.43 -25.07 19.67
N ASP A 127 -5.31 -25.57 20.15
CA ASP A 127 -5.06 -26.97 20.39
C ASP A 127 -4.87 -27.20 21.90
N THR A 128 -5.93 -27.65 22.55
CA THR A 128 -6.00 -27.72 24.02
C THR A 128 -5.05 -28.74 24.61
N SER A 129 -4.58 -28.50 25.83
CA SER A 129 -3.70 -29.38 26.59
C SER A 129 -4.35 -30.74 26.89
N ILE A 130 -3.51 -31.78 26.95
CA ILE A 130 -3.84 -33.11 27.49
C ILE A 130 -2.77 -33.45 28.51
N PRO A 131 -2.92 -33.03 29.80
CA PRO A 131 -1.87 -33.12 30.79
C PRO A 131 -1.51 -34.56 31.13
N ASP A 132 -2.49 -35.46 31.06
CA ASP A 132 -2.34 -36.87 31.43
C ASP A 132 -1.99 -37.80 30.23
N ARG A 133 -1.65 -37.21 29.10
CA ARG A 133 -1.24 -37.99 27.91
C ARG A 133 0.10 -38.66 28.12
N GLU A 134 0.16 -39.95 27.88
CA GLU A 134 1.40 -40.75 27.89
C GLU A 134 2.00 -40.87 26.49
N PRO A 135 3.33 -41.00 26.30
CA PRO A 135 4.38 -40.90 27.32
C PRO A 135 4.79 -39.43 27.65
N ILE A 136 4.27 -38.45 26.92
CA ILE A 136 4.59 -37.03 27.11
C ILE A 136 3.30 -36.24 27.14
N PRO A 137 3.06 -35.40 28.18
CA PRO A 137 1.95 -34.50 28.25
C PRO A 137 1.89 -33.55 27.03
N LYS A 138 0.67 -33.23 26.58
CA LYS A 138 0.46 -32.27 25.50
C LYS A 138 0.21 -30.90 26.10
N ALA A 139 1.00 -29.89 25.68
CA ALA A 139 0.81 -28.50 26.03
C ALA A 139 -0.42 -27.88 25.33
N ASP A 140 -0.98 -26.81 25.91
CA ASP A 140 -1.92 -25.91 25.24
C ASP A 140 -1.14 -25.09 24.20
N ILE A 141 -1.55 -25.17 22.92
CA ILE A 141 -0.91 -24.45 21.82
C ILE A 141 -1.94 -23.57 21.16
N ARG A 142 -1.59 -22.29 20.97
CA ARG A 142 -2.41 -21.31 20.29
C ARG A 142 -1.62 -20.66 19.16
N LYS A 143 -2.18 -20.72 17.96
CA LYS A 143 -1.57 -20.18 16.73
C LYS A 143 -2.50 -19.12 16.13
N MET A 144 -1.93 -18.05 15.60
CA MET A 144 -2.62 -17.08 14.77
C MET A 144 -1.66 -16.38 13.82
N ASN A 145 -2.16 -15.89 12.70
CA ASN A 145 -1.42 -15.00 11.84
C ASN A 145 -1.35 -13.60 12.47
N ILE A 146 -0.22 -12.93 12.30
CA ILE A 146 0.01 -11.56 12.77
C ILE A 146 0.46 -10.69 11.60
N PRO A 147 0.25 -9.36 11.66
CA PRO A 147 0.75 -8.44 10.64
C PRO A 147 2.27 -8.50 10.49
N LEU A 148 2.75 -8.55 9.25
CA LEU A 148 4.17 -8.68 8.93
C LEU A 148 4.98 -7.43 9.27
N GLY A 149 4.42 -6.25 9.06
CA GLY A 149 5.09 -4.97 9.20
C GLY A 149 5.24 -4.24 7.85
N PRO A 150 6.08 -3.22 7.79
CA PRO A 150 6.36 -2.52 6.54
C PRO A 150 6.91 -3.44 5.46
N VAL A 151 6.46 -3.25 4.24
CA VAL A 151 6.90 -4.00 3.05
C VAL A 151 7.33 -3.00 1.98
N VAL A 152 8.44 -3.27 1.33
CA VAL A 152 8.91 -2.51 0.16
C VAL A 152 8.36 -3.16 -1.10
N VAL A 153 7.85 -2.35 -2.01
CA VAL A 153 7.31 -2.75 -3.32
C VAL A 153 7.99 -2.00 -4.46
#